data_be8291e5dbe01f2a5252c30a3321e89e
#
_entry.id   be8291e5dbe01f2a5252c30a3321e89e
#
_cell.length_a   1.000
_cell.length_b   1.000
_cell.length_c   1.000
_cell.angle_alpha   90.00
_cell.angle_beta   90.00
_cell.angle_gamma   90.00
#
_symmetry.space_group_name_H-M   'P 1'
#
loop_
_entity.id
_entity.type
_entity.pdbx_description
1 polymer ?
#
loop_
_entity_poly.entity_id
_entity_poly.type
_entity_poly.pdbx_seq_one_letter_code
_entity_poly.pdbx_strand_id
1 'polypeptide(L)'
;MTLPALKPTQVLVKTHQASVCGSERYFYRGINVRPQDEARGGSEVQLGEAPADSHAHAYPMGPLGHEGGGEIVEMGSGVEEYLGGGAVRIGDRVGSLIYPTFTDYWVTDIRHIQPIPAGVSYEVGCLYEPLGCAAWAALHAGYKLGDVVAVNGVGFAGNILLQGAIKSGASKVIAIDMVQAKLDVAKALGADYVINASEVDPVAAVEEITKGEGVDVAVEAVGGAGAGLVQALDMVAHNGTLALYGDNYAPIKEFCFHRFHEDGLDVRNLNAVHYTPLRSIEHMREAYRVVERGVFDLDIIFKHSVTYRLDELPTVFQNETAHLEQQGSLKTIILP
;
A
#
# COMPACT_ATOMS: atom_id res chain seq x y z
N MET A 1 8.75 22.59 -21.69
CA MET A 1 8.41 23.20 -20.38
C MET A 1 9.71 23.53 -19.67
N THR A 2 9.91 24.75 -19.17
CA THR A 2 11.12 25.09 -18.42
C THR A 2 10.92 24.65 -16.97
N LEU A 3 11.82 23.82 -16.46
CA LEU A 3 11.79 23.43 -15.05
C LEU A 3 12.11 24.63 -14.16
N PRO A 4 11.45 24.76 -13.00
CA PRO A 4 11.77 25.84 -12.05
C PRO A 4 13.18 25.65 -11.47
N ALA A 5 13.83 26.77 -11.11
CA ALA A 5 15.09 26.70 -10.37
C ALA A 5 14.89 25.98 -9.03
N LEU A 6 15.81 25.08 -8.67
CA LEU A 6 15.74 24.32 -7.43
C LEU A 6 15.96 25.23 -6.21
N LYS A 7 15.16 25.04 -5.19
CA LYS A 7 15.43 25.58 -3.85
C LYS A 7 16.64 24.85 -3.23
N PRO A 8 17.30 25.44 -2.21
CA PRO A 8 18.49 24.82 -1.63
C PRO A 8 18.34 23.36 -1.17
N THR A 9 17.15 22.96 -0.68
CA THR A 9 16.90 21.61 -0.17
C THR A 9 16.25 20.66 -1.19
N GLN A 10 16.10 21.09 -2.44
CA GLN A 10 15.41 20.33 -3.47
C GLN A 10 16.38 19.60 -4.40
N VAL A 11 15.88 18.54 -4.97
CA VAL A 11 16.52 17.79 -6.05
C VAL A 11 15.59 17.66 -7.25
N LEU A 12 16.16 17.52 -8.43
CA LEU A 12 15.47 17.11 -9.65
C LEU A 12 15.73 15.62 -9.86
N VAL A 13 14.66 14.84 -9.93
CA VAL A 13 14.72 13.42 -10.21
C VAL A 13 14.18 13.13 -11.60
N LYS A 14 14.92 12.39 -12.42
CA LYS A 14 14.45 11.80 -13.66
C LYS A 14 13.73 10.50 -13.32
N THR A 15 12.46 10.41 -13.65
CA THR A 15 11.65 9.21 -13.37
C THR A 15 12.18 8.02 -14.14
N HIS A 16 12.33 6.88 -13.46
CA HIS A 16 12.60 5.61 -14.09
C HIS A 16 11.31 4.79 -14.21
N GLN A 17 10.53 4.76 -13.13
CA GLN A 17 9.29 4.02 -13.03
C GLN A 17 8.42 4.59 -11.91
N ALA A 18 7.12 4.54 -12.11
CA ALA A 18 6.13 4.81 -11.08
C ALA A 18 5.09 3.68 -11.03
N SER A 19 4.21 3.69 -10.04
CA SER A 19 3.10 2.76 -9.98
C SER A 19 1.84 3.41 -9.42
N VAL A 20 0.68 2.83 -9.75
CA VAL A 20 -0.62 3.34 -9.31
C VAL A 20 -0.96 2.72 -7.97
N CYS A 21 -1.22 3.57 -6.98
CA CYS A 21 -1.83 3.18 -5.71
C CYS A 21 -3.36 3.17 -5.79
N GLY A 22 -3.98 2.30 -5.00
CA GLY A 22 -5.44 2.28 -4.85
C GLY A 22 -6.02 3.62 -4.41
N SER A 23 -5.31 4.35 -3.55
CA SER A 23 -5.73 5.67 -3.05
C SER A 23 -5.81 6.75 -4.13
N GLU A 24 -5.01 6.64 -5.19
CA GLU A 24 -5.02 7.62 -6.28
C GLU A 24 -6.30 7.62 -7.11
N ARG A 25 -7.03 6.51 -7.11
CA ARG A 25 -8.36 6.44 -7.73
C ARG A 25 -9.35 7.36 -7.04
N TYR A 26 -9.26 7.47 -5.73
CA TYR A 26 -10.12 8.36 -4.96
C TYR A 26 -9.81 9.81 -5.29
N PHE A 27 -8.53 10.17 -5.34
CA PHE A 27 -8.09 11.50 -5.75
C PHE A 27 -8.50 11.84 -7.19
N TYR A 28 -8.32 10.91 -8.12
CA TYR A 28 -8.74 11.11 -9.52
C TYR A 28 -10.26 11.31 -9.65
N ARG A 29 -11.05 10.62 -8.84
CA ARG A 29 -12.52 10.79 -8.80
C ARG A 29 -12.96 12.01 -7.99
N GLY A 30 -12.05 12.80 -7.43
CA GLY A 30 -12.36 13.95 -6.58
C GLY A 30 -12.88 13.57 -5.20
N ILE A 31 -12.70 12.32 -4.77
CA ILE A 31 -13.06 11.89 -3.41
C ILE A 31 -11.92 12.33 -2.49
N ASN A 32 -12.23 13.24 -1.55
CA ASN A 32 -11.24 13.65 -0.53
C ASN A 32 -11.15 12.56 0.54
N VAL A 33 -10.06 11.82 0.53
CA VAL A 33 -9.78 10.77 1.52
C VAL A 33 -9.01 11.27 2.75
N ARG A 34 -8.78 12.58 2.86
CA ARG A 34 -8.14 13.18 4.03
C ARG A 34 -9.10 14.06 4.81
N PRO A 35 -10.00 13.47 5.64
CA PRO A 35 -10.89 14.23 6.50
C PRO A 35 -10.15 15.12 7.52
N GLN A 36 -8.85 14.89 7.69
CA GLN A 36 -8.08 15.49 8.78
C GLN A 36 -7.83 16.98 8.61
N ASP A 37 -7.78 17.47 7.37
CA ASP A 37 -7.63 18.91 7.12
C ASP A 37 -8.96 19.64 7.35
N GLU A 38 -10.09 18.96 7.17
CA GLU A 38 -11.43 19.48 7.46
C GLU A 38 -11.85 19.17 8.92
N ALA A 39 -11.48 18.05 9.50
CA ALA A 39 -11.84 17.66 10.87
C ALA A 39 -11.24 18.58 11.94
N ARG A 40 -10.14 19.26 11.65
CA ARG A 40 -9.62 20.35 12.50
C ARG A 40 -10.49 21.59 12.45
N GLY A 41 -11.37 21.71 11.47
CA GLY A 41 -12.35 22.80 11.30
C GLY A 41 -13.81 22.45 11.60
N GLY A 42 -14.12 21.20 11.91
CA GLY A 42 -15.46 20.77 12.36
C GLY A 42 -16.52 20.65 11.27
N SER A 43 -16.17 20.45 10.00
CA SER A 43 -17.13 20.16 8.94
C SER A 43 -17.35 18.65 8.78
N GLU A 44 -18.60 18.24 8.58
CA GLU A 44 -18.95 16.86 8.26
C GLU A 44 -18.32 16.48 6.91
N VAL A 45 -17.57 15.39 6.88
CA VAL A 45 -17.11 14.79 5.62
C VAL A 45 -18.32 14.27 4.87
N GLN A 46 -18.76 14.98 3.86
CA GLN A 46 -19.75 14.46 2.93
C GLN A 46 -19.02 13.51 1.95
N LEU A 47 -19.13 12.23 2.22
CA LEU A 47 -18.82 11.18 1.25
C LEU A 47 -19.95 11.18 0.20
N GLY A 48 -19.90 12.09 -0.74
CA GLY A 48 -20.84 12.28 -1.82
C GLY A 48 -20.11 12.53 -3.13
N GLU A 49 -20.86 12.65 -4.21
CA GLU A 49 -20.29 13.06 -5.48
C GLU A 49 -19.47 14.33 -5.31
N ALA A 50 -18.25 14.32 -5.80
CA ALA A 50 -17.40 15.49 -5.74
C ALA A 50 -18.09 16.68 -6.41
N PRO A 51 -17.99 17.90 -5.87
CA PRO A 51 -18.48 19.10 -6.53
C PRO A 51 -17.95 19.18 -7.98
N ALA A 52 -18.72 19.76 -8.89
CA ALA A 52 -18.34 19.85 -10.31
C ALA A 52 -16.99 20.57 -10.56
N ASP A 53 -16.53 21.35 -9.60
CA ASP A 53 -15.24 22.07 -9.58
C ASP A 53 -14.18 21.42 -8.68
N SER A 54 -14.46 20.23 -8.14
CA SER A 54 -13.58 19.54 -7.19
C SER A 54 -12.21 19.19 -7.78
N HIS A 55 -12.08 19.11 -9.10
CA HIS A 55 -10.78 18.94 -9.75
C HIS A 55 -9.80 20.06 -9.41
N ALA A 56 -10.28 21.29 -9.21
CA ALA A 56 -9.45 22.41 -8.77
C ALA A 56 -9.01 22.28 -7.31
N HIS A 57 -9.80 21.58 -6.49
CA HIS A 57 -9.55 21.38 -5.07
C HIS A 57 -8.95 20.00 -4.76
N ALA A 58 -9.24 18.98 -5.58
CA ALA A 58 -8.70 17.64 -5.40
C ALA A 58 -7.16 17.59 -5.58
N TYR A 59 -6.62 18.45 -6.44
CA TYR A 59 -5.19 18.48 -6.76
C TYR A 59 -4.54 19.88 -6.66
N PRO A 60 -4.73 20.64 -5.60
CA PRO A 60 -3.97 21.88 -5.39
C PRO A 60 -2.48 21.59 -5.21
N MET A 61 -2.10 20.34 -5.02
CA MET A 61 -0.74 19.89 -4.75
C MET A 61 0.02 19.41 -5.99
N GLY A 62 -0.58 19.48 -7.16
CA GLY A 62 0.11 19.14 -8.40
C GLY A 62 -0.17 17.72 -8.92
N PRO A 63 0.70 17.20 -9.78
CA PRO A 63 0.50 15.94 -10.46
C PRO A 63 0.38 14.74 -9.50
N LEU A 64 -0.39 13.73 -9.93
CA LEU A 64 -0.58 12.47 -9.22
C LEU A 64 0.71 11.65 -9.17
N GLY A 65 0.68 10.59 -8.36
CA GLY A 65 1.74 9.62 -8.20
C GLY A 65 2.55 9.84 -6.93
N HIS A 66 2.45 8.91 -5.97
CA HIS A 66 3.29 8.93 -4.77
C HIS A 66 4.17 7.68 -4.68
N GLU A 67 3.97 6.74 -5.57
CA GLU A 67 4.77 5.54 -5.70
C GLU A 67 5.66 5.64 -6.93
N GLY A 68 6.95 5.77 -6.74
CA GLY A 68 7.87 5.83 -7.87
C GLY A 68 9.30 6.06 -7.44
N GLY A 69 10.17 6.03 -8.43
CA GLY A 69 11.59 6.28 -8.23
C GLY A 69 12.28 6.67 -9.52
N GLY A 70 13.53 7.09 -9.36
CA GLY A 70 14.30 7.59 -10.47
C GLY A 70 15.75 7.87 -10.09
N GLU A 71 16.41 8.70 -10.86
CA GLU A 71 17.80 9.11 -10.69
C GLU A 71 17.88 10.61 -10.40
N ILE A 72 18.65 11.00 -9.40
CA ILE A 72 18.94 12.41 -9.13
C ILE A 72 19.80 12.97 -10.26
N VAL A 73 19.28 13.96 -10.98
CA VAL A 73 19.98 14.60 -12.10
C VAL A 73 20.44 16.02 -11.81
N GLU A 74 19.86 16.68 -10.79
CA GLU A 74 20.28 18.01 -10.34
C GLU A 74 20.00 18.16 -8.84
N MET A 75 20.81 18.96 -8.14
CA MET A 75 20.70 19.21 -6.70
C MET A 75 20.72 20.70 -6.39
N GLY A 76 19.88 21.12 -5.45
CA GLY A 76 19.94 22.43 -4.84
C GLY A 76 21.21 22.61 -4.00
N SER A 77 21.61 23.85 -3.81
CA SER A 77 22.90 24.21 -3.20
C SER A 77 23.11 23.79 -1.74
N GLY A 78 22.05 23.40 -1.04
CA GLY A 78 22.09 22.95 0.36
C GLY A 78 21.83 21.46 0.53
N VAL A 79 21.79 20.69 -0.56
CA VAL A 79 21.61 19.23 -0.49
C VAL A 79 22.96 18.56 -0.30
N GLU A 80 23.17 17.96 0.87
CA GLU A 80 24.42 17.28 1.22
C GLU A 80 24.16 15.83 1.64
N GLU A 81 23.12 15.60 2.44
CA GLU A 81 22.79 14.30 3.04
C GLU A 81 21.30 13.97 2.93
N TYR A 82 21.01 12.66 2.86
CA TYR A 82 19.65 12.15 3.02
C TYR A 82 19.17 12.32 4.46
N LEU A 83 17.85 12.49 4.63
CA LEU A 83 17.27 12.43 5.97
C LEU A 83 17.51 11.02 6.55
N GLY A 84 18.15 10.99 7.75
CA GLY A 84 18.61 9.76 8.39
C GLY A 84 20.02 9.33 7.97
N GLY A 85 20.78 10.18 7.25
CA GLY A 85 22.21 10.04 6.95
C GLY A 85 22.53 9.43 5.60
N GLY A 86 23.75 9.65 5.17
CA GLY A 86 24.28 9.23 3.85
C GLY A 86 24.37 10.40 2.87
N ALA A 87 25.54 10.54 2.21
CA ALA A 87 25.79 11.60 1.25
C ALA A 87 24.91 11.45 -0.01
N VAL A 88 24.36 12.55 -0.49
CA VAL A 88 23.59 12.61 -1.74
C VAL A 88 24.52 12.92 -2.91
N ARG A 89 24.29 12.26 -4.03
CA ARG A 89 25.07 12.47 -5.27
C ARG A 89 24.16 12.51 -6.49
N ILE A 90 24.55 13.27 -7.50
CA ILE A 90 23.98 13.13 -8.84
C ILE A 90 24.27 11.71 -9.35
N GLY A 91 23.26 11.07 -9.92
CA GLY A 91 23.31 9.68 -10.34
C GLY A 91 22.81 8.68 -9.29
N ASP A 92 22.50 9.13 -8.07
CA ASP A 92 21.90 8.24 -7.07
C ASP A 92 20.51 7.80 -7.50
N ARG A 93 20.29 6.49 -7.40
CA ARG A 93 18.98 5.87 -7.60
C ARG A 93 18.16 6.03 -6.33
N VAL A 94 16.96 6.62 -6.45
CA VAL A 94 16.12 6.97 -5.32
C VAL A 94 14.68 6.50 -5.49
N GLY A 95 14.05 6.12 -4.37
CA GLY A 95 12.61 5.90 -4.26
C GLY A 95 11.92 7.07 -3.57
N SER A 96 10.70 7.38 -4.00
CA SER A 96 9.86 8.43 -3.43
C SER A 96 9.02 7.91 -2.26
N LEU A 97 8.74 8.82 -1.31
CA LEU A 97 7.75 8.62 -0.25
C LEU A 97 6.51 9.51 -0.44
N ILE A 98 6.51 10.38 -1.46
CA ILE A 98 5.40 11.30 -1.75
C ILE A 98 5.38 11.72 -3.22
N TYR A 99 4.34 12.47 -3.58
CA TYR A 99 4.12 13.10 -4.88
C TYR A 99 5.24 14.03 -5.35
N PRO A 100 5.39 14.28 -6.66
CA PRO A 100 4.65 13.74 -7.79
C PRO A 100 5.55 12.81 -8.64
N THR A 101 5.14 11.57 -8.87
CA THR A 101 5.96 10.62 -9.64
C THR A 101 5.43 10.31 -11.05
N PHE A 102 4.18 10.70 -11.39
CA PHE A 102 3.65 10.55 -12.75
C PHE A 102 4.08 11.67 -13.67
N THR A 103 5.37 11.74 -13.95
CA THR A 103 6.00 12.73 -14.78
C THR A 103 7.40 12.26 -15.20
N ASP A 104 7.95 12.77 -16.33
CA ASP A 104 9.31 12.45 -16.77
C ASP A 104 10.38 12.92 -15.78
N TYR A 105 10.13 14.09 -15.16
CA TYR A 105 11.01 14.71 -14.18
C TYR A 105 10.18 15.36 -13.08
N TRP A 106 10.63 15.24 -11.85
CA TRP A 106 9.97 15.84 -10.69
C TRP A 106 10.94 16.49 -9.73
N VAL A 107 10.50 17.60 -9.16
CA VAL A 107 11.24 18.35 -8.13
C VAL A 107 10.67 17.97 -6.78
N THR A 108 11.52 17.59 -5.86
CA THR A 108 11.13 17.25 -4.49
C THR A 108 12.15 17.73 -3.47
N ASP A 109 11.72 17.85 -2.21
CA ASP A 109 12.65 18.08 -1.10
C ASP A 109 13.38 16.77 -0.76
N ILE A 110 14.66 16.86 -0.44
CA ILE A 110 15.51 15.69 -0.14
C ILE A 110 14.95 14.82 0.99
N ARG A 111 14.12 15.36 1.87
CA ARG A 111 13.47 14.64 2.97
C ARG A 111 12.43 13.61 2.52
N HIS A 112 11.99 13.69 1.26
CA HIS A 112 10.91 12.85 0.72
C HIS A 112 11.40 11.70 -0.15
N ILE A 113 12.69 11.55 -0.30
CA ILE A 113 13.30 10.47 -1.07
C ILE A 113 14.37 9.75 -0.26
N GLN A 114 14.61 8.51 -0.62
CA GLN A 114 15.68 7.70 -0.01
C GLN A 114 16.45 6.95 -1.11
N PRO A 115 17.74 6.69 -0.90
CA PRO A 115 18.50 5.90 -1.84
C PRO A 115 17.95 4.46 -1.89
N ILE A 116 17.84 3.93 -3.10
CA ILE A 116 17.51 2.51 -3.31
C ILE A 116 18.72 1.69 -2.85
N PRO A 117 18.54 0.73 -1.93
CA PRO A 117 19.63 -0.11 -1.44
C PRO A 117 20.37 -0.84 -2.57
N ALA A 118 21.67 -1.01 -2.43
CA ALA A 118 22.51 -1.59 -3.49
C ALA A 118 22.13 -3.03 -3.88
N GLY A 119 21.58 -3.81 -2.94
CA GLY A 119 21.10 -5.17 -3.15
C GLY A 119 19.73 -5.28 -3.80
N VAL A 120 19.04 -4.14 -4.04
CA VAL A 120 17.69 -4.09 -4.61
C VAL A 120 17.79 -3.67 -6.08
N SER A 121 17.08 -4.39 -6.97
CA SER A 121 17.01 -3.99 -8.39
C SER A 121 16.36 -2.61 -8.54
N TYR A 122 16.58 -1.94 -9.68
CA TYR A 122 16.04 -0.59 -9.87
C TYR A 122 14.51 -0.62 -9.93
N GLU A 123 13.96 -1.62 -10.63
CA GLU A 123 12.51 -1.81 -10.78
C GLU A 123 11.83 -2.04 -9.43
N VAL A 124 12.40 -2.90 -8.59
CA VAL A 124 11.92 -3.14 -7.22
C VAL A 124 12.06 -1.88 -6.36
N GLY A 125 13.20 -1.19 -6.48
CA GLY A 125 13.48 0.02 -5.72
C GLY A 125 12.58 1.20 -6.08
N CYS A 126 12.05 1.26 -7.29
CA CYS A 126 11.05 2.25 -7.69
C CYS A 126 9.68 2.04 -7.04
N LEU A 127 9.42 0.86 -6.49
CA LEU A 127 8.26 0.59 -5.61
C LEU A 127 8.59 0.88 -4.14
N TYR A 128 9.47 1.85 -3.86
CA TYR A 128 10.03 2.11 -2.53
C TYR A 128 8.94 2.26 -1.47
N GLU A 129 7.96 3.12 -1.72
CA GLU A 129 6.88 3.38 -0.80
C GLU A 129 5.94 2.17 -0.64
N PRO A 130 5.28 1.63 -1.70
CA PRO A 130 4.28 0.59 -1.52
C PRO A 130 4.87 -0.73 -1.03
N LEU A 131 6.08 -1.09 -1.49
CA LEU A 131 6.77 -2.30 -1.04
C LEU A 131 7.26 -2.14 0.40
N GLY A 132 7.82 -0.98 0.75
CA GLY A 132 8.25 -0.67 2.10
C GLY A 132 7.08 -0.69 3.09
N CYS A 133 5.93 -0.10 2.73
CA CYS A 133 4.71 -0.14 3.53
C CYS A 133 4.23 -1.58 3.77
N ALA A 134 4.13 -2.38 2.72
CA ALA A 134 3.65 -3.76 2.84
C ALA A 134 4.64 -4.65 3.61
N ALA A 135 5.95 -4.49 3.38
CA ALA A 135 6.98 -5.26 4.09
C ALA A 135 7.07 -4.88 5.58
N TRP A 136 6.96 -3.58 5.91
CA TRP A 136 6.88 -3.14 7.30
C TRP A 136 5.63 -3.68 7.99
N ALA A 137 4.48 -3.61 7.32
CA ALA A 137 3.24 -4.18 7.82
C ALA A 137 3.36 -5.69 8.08
N ALA A 138 4.01 -6.44 7.18
CA ALA A 138 4.26 -7.87 7.36
C ALA A 138 5.12 -8.17 8.59
N LEU A 139 6.10 -7.31 8.93
CA LEU A 139 6.91 -7.44 10.13
C LEU A 139 6.12 -7.15 11.42
N HIS A 140 5.08 -6.30 11.35
CA HIS A 140 4.36 -5.79 12.51
C HIS A 140 2.91 -6.30 12.65
N ALA A 141 2.43 -7.15 11.73
CA ALA A 141 1.07 -7.70 11.78
C ALA A 141 0.82 -8.61 13.01
N GLY A 142 1.87 -9.07 13.65
CA GLY A 142 1.75 -9.82 14.91
C GLY A 142 1.73 -11.33 14.75
N TYR A 143 2.09 -11.84 13.57
CA TYR A 143 2.18 -13.27 13.30
C TYR A 143 3.09 -14.00 14.28
N LYS A 144 2.71 -15.19 14.69
CA LYS A 144 3.49 -16.09 15.54
C LYS A 144 3.58 -17.47 14.92
N LEU A 145 4.58 -18.22 15.35
CA LEU A 145 4.70 -19.63 14.98
C LEU A 145 3.45 -20.40 15.42
N GLY A 146 2.82 -21.09 14.48
CA GLY A 146 1.64 -21.91 14.72
C GLY A 146 0.30 -21.19 14.49
N ASP A 147 0.26 -19.88 14.29
CA ASP A 147 -0.97 -19.11 14.07
C ASP A 147 -1.76 -19.60 12.84
N VAL A 148 -3.06 -19.49 12.91
CA VAL A 148 -3.96 -19.50 11.74
C VAL A 148 -4.18 -18.05 11.33
N VAL A 149 -3.83 -17.72 10.08
CA VAL A 149 -3.86 -16.35 9.56
C VAL A 149 -4.80 -16.24 8.37
N ALA A 150 -5.72 -15.28 8.39
CA ALA A 150 -6.50 -14.89 7.22
C ALA A 150 -6.00 -13.54 6.67
N VAL A 151 -5.80 -13.46 5.35
CA VAL A 151 -5.48 -12.21 4.64
C VAL A 151 -6.66 -11.87 3.73
N ASN A 152 -7.45 -10.88 4.14
CA ASN A 152 -8.60 -10.39 3.40
C ASN A 152 -8.15 -9.26 2.44
N GLY A 153 -8.16 -9.56 1.14
CA GLY A 153 -7.59 -8.77 0.07
C GLY A 153 -6.15 -9.21 -0.26
N VAL A 154 -5.97 -10.01 -1.31
CA VAL A 154 -4.65 -10.48 -1.77
C VAL A 154 -4.21 -9.78 -3.06
N GLY A 155 -4.32 -8.44 -3.09
CA GLY A 155 -3.67 -7.57 -4.06
C GLY A 155 -2.15 -7.53 -3.86
N PHE A 156 -1.49 -6.46 -4.33
CA PHE A 156 -0.04 -6.27 -4.17
C PHE A 156 0.41 -6.40 -2.71
N ALA A 157 -0.14 -5.55 -1.83
CA ALA A 157 0.24 -5.54 -0.42
C ALA A 157 -0.20 -6.81 0.32
N GLY A 158 -1.43 -7.28 0.06
CA GLY A 158 -1.94 -8.50 0.68
C GLY A 158 -1.08 -9.72 0.38
N ASN A 159 -0.50 -9.84 -0.83
CA ASN A 159 0.44 -10.92 -1.15
C ASN A 159 1.79 -10.79 -0.43
N ILE A 160 2.26 -9.58 -0.11
CA ILE A 160 3.44 -9.39 0.75
C ILE A 160 3.12 -9.79 2.20
N LEU A 161 1.96 -9.36 2.72
CA LEU A 161 1.48 -9.72 4.06
C LEU A 161 1.28 -11.23 4.21
N LEU A 162 0.72 -11.89 3.19
CA LEU A 162 0.56 -13.34 3.12
C LEU A 162 1.91 -14.07 3.19
N GLN A 163 2.90 -13.63 2.42
CA GLN A 163 4.25 -14.19 2.49
C GLN A 163 4.88 -13.96 3.87
N GLY A 164 4.62 -12.80 4.50
CA GLY A 164 5.03 -12.52 5.87
C GLY A 164 4.48 -13.53 6.86
N ALA A 165 3.19 -13.86 6.78
CA ALA A 165 2.56 -14.87 7.62
C ALA A 165 3.20 -16.27 7.44
N ILE A 166 3.39 -16.70 6.18
CA ILE A 166 4.04 -17.97 5.85
C ILE A 166 5.46 -18.03 6.42
N LYS A 167 6.26 -16.96 6.20
CA LYS A 167 7.66 -16.90 6.67
C LYS A 167 7.78 -16.81 8.20
N SER A 168 6.75 -16.32 8.88
CA SER A 168 6.68 -16.30 10.34
C SER A 168 6.30 -17.64 10.96
N GLY A 169 5.97 -18.64 10.13
CA GLY A 169 5.66 -20.00 10.56
C GLY A 169 4.20 -20.19 10.97
N ALA A 170 3.27 -19.45 10.38
CA ALA A 170 1.84 -19.71 10.51
C ALA A 170 1.53 -21.17 10.15
N SER A 171 0.65 -21.81 10.91
CA SER A 171 0.23 -23.21 10.69
C SER A 171 -0.75 -23.35 9.54
N LYS A 172 -1.53 -22.29 9.29
CA LYS A 172 -2.43 -22.16 8.14
C LYS A 172 -2.47 -20.70 7.69
N VAL A 173 -2.46 -20.49 6.37
CA VAL A 173 -2.64 -19.18 5.76
C VAL A 173 -3.80 -19.25 4.78
N ILE A 174 -4.83 -18.42 5.02
CA ILE A 174 -6.07 -18.35 4.26
C ILE A 174 -6.05 -17.05 3.47
N ALA A 175 -6.09 -17.13 2.14
CA ALA A 175 -6.16 -15.98 1.24
C ALA A 175 -7.61 -15.74 0.81
N ILE A 176 -8.07 -14.50 0.88
CA ILE A 176 -9.44 -14.09 0.54
C ILE A 176 -9.39 -12.93 -0.46
N ASP A 177 -10.08 -13.06 -1.58
CA ASP A 177 -10.27 -11.98 -2.57
C ASP A 177 -11.53 -12.27 -3.42
N MET A 178 -12.03 -11.29 -4.13
CA MET A 178 -13.13 -11.47 -5.10
C MET A 178 -12.63 -11.91 -6.48
N VAL A 179 -11.33 -11.81 -6.74
CA VAL A 179 -10.72 -12.04 -8.05
C VAL A 179 -9.91 -13.33 -8.05
N GLN A 180 -10.41 -14.35 -8.78
CA GLN A 180 -9.78 -15.68 -8.82
C GLN A 180 -8.31 -15.64 -9.23
N ALA A 181 -7.94 -14.82 -10.21
CA ALA A 181 -6.55 -14.73 -10.65
C ALA A 181 -5.58 -14.24 -9.55
N LYS A 182 -6.03 -13.39 -8.61
CA LYS A 182 -5.24 -12.99 -7.43
C LYS A 182 -5.13 -14.13 -6.42
N LEU A 183 -6.19 -14.89 -6.24
CA LEU A 183 -6.20 -16.09 -5.40
C LEU A 183 -5.25 -17.16 -5.94
N ASP A 184 -5.17 -17.33 -7.27
CA ASP A 184 -4.23 -18.25 -7.90
C ASP A 184 -2.77 -17.86 -7.62
N VAL A 185 -2.47 -16.56 -7.60
CA VAL A 185 -1.14 -16.06 -7.18
C VAL A 185 -0.90 -16.34 -5.71
N ALA A 186 -1.86 -16.04 -4.83
CA ALA A 186 -1.73 -16.32 -3.40
C ALA A 186 -1.52 -17.82 -3.14
N LYS A 187 -2.20 -18.69 -3.90
CA LYS A 187 -2.00 -20.14 -3.85
C LYS A 187 -0.61 -20.54 -4.30
N ALA A 188 -0.10 -19.97 -5.37
CA ALA A 188 1.26 -20.21 -5.87
C ALA A 188 2.33 -19.74 -4.88
N LEU A 189 2.06 -18.69 -4.11
CA LEU A 189 2.92 -18.18 -3.04
C LEU A 189 2.89 -19.03 -1.77
N GLY A 190 1.94 -19.98 -1.66
CA GLY A 190 1.91 -20.95 -0.56
C GLY A 190 0.72 -20.79 0.40
N ALA A 191 -0.36 -20.08 0.03
CA ALA A 191 -1.58 -20.11 0.82
C ALA A 191 -2.13 -21.52 0.92
N ASP A 192 -2.50 -21.96 2.12
CA ASP A 192 -3.10 -23.29 2.34
C ASP A 192 -4.52 -23.34 1.77
N TYR A 193 -5.28 -22.27 2.00
CA TYR A 193 -6.65 -22.12 1.51
C TYR A 193 -6.80 -20.82 0.72
N VAL A 194 -7.69 -20.86 -0.28
CA VAL A 194 -8.11 -19.69 -1.01
C VAL A 194 -9.64 -19.61 -1.00
N ILE A 195 -10.19 -18.44 -0.75
CA ILE A 195 -11.63 -18.20 -0.66
C ILE A 195 -11.99 -17.10 -1.65
N ASN A 196 -12.85 -17.43 -2.62
CA ASN A 196 -13.40 -16.43 -3.53
C ASN A 196 -14.66 -15.81 -2.90
N ALA A 197 -14.50 -14.60 -2.38
CA ALA A 197 -15.57 -13.87 -1.71
C ALA A 197 -16.69 -13.38 -2.65
N SER A 198 -16.53 -13.55 -3.98
CA SER A 198 -17.61 -13.33 -4.94
C SER A 198 -18.54 -14.55 -5.08
N GLU A 199 -18.11 -15.72 -4.60
CA GLU A 199 -18.82 -17.00 -4.75
C GLU A 199 -19.40 -17.51 -3.43
N VAL A 200 -18.70 -17.25 -2.31
CA VAL A 200 -19.09 -17.71 -0.97
C VAL A 200 -18.92 -16.62 0.08
N ASP A 201 -19.64 -16.72 1.17
CA ASP A 201 -19.41 -15.88 2.34
C ASP A 201 -18.04 -16.21 2.96
N PRO A 202 -17.09 -15.28 2.97
CA PRO A 202 -15.74 -15.55 3.47
C PRO A 202 -15.71 -15.81 4.98
N VAL A 203 -16.60 -15.20 5.77
CA VAL A 203 -16.67 -15.43 7.23
C VAL A 203 -17.09 -16.86 7.51
N ALA A 204 -18.18 -17.32 6.88
CA ALA A 204 -18.65 -18.70 7.02
C ALA A 204 -17.62 -19.74 6.54
N ALA A 205 -16.91 -19.44 5.44
CA ALA A 205 -15.86 -20.33 4.94
C ALA A 205 -14.64 -20.40 5.90
N VAL A 206 -14.25 -19.30 6.51
CA VAL A 206 -13.19 -19.28 7.55
C VAL A 206 -13.67 -20.05 8.80
N GLU A 207 -14.92 -19.87 9.22
CA GLU A 207 -15.50 -20.60 10.33
C GLU A 207 -15.45 -22.12 10.11
N GLU A 208 -15.78 -22.60 8.90
CA GLU A 208 -15.67 -24.01 8.53
C GLU A 208 -14.21 -24.51 8.59
N ILE A 209 -13.25 -23.78 8.01
CA ILE A 209 -11.82 -24.13 7.99
C ILE A 209 -11.25 -24.21 9.41
N THR A 210 -11.68 -23.32 10.30
CA THR A 210 -11.21 -23.20 11.68
C THR A 210 -12.08 -23.99 12.68
N LYS A 211 -13.14 -24.65 12.20
CA LYS A 211 -14.10 -25.40 13.03
C LYS A 211 -14.78 -24.56 14.11
N GLY A 212 -15.05 -23.29 13.78
CA GLY A 212 -15.70 -22.33 14.67
C GLY A 212 -14.75 -21.58 15.61
N GLU A 213 -13.44 -21.85 15.57
CA GLU A 213 -12.47 -21.17 16.46
C GLU A 213 -12.10 -19.75 15.97
N GLY A 214 -12.24 -19.47 14.68
CA GLY A 214 -11.75 -18.24 14.06
C GLY A 214 -10.24 -18.29 13.80
N VAL A 215 -9.67 -17.14 13.39
CA VAL A 215 -8.24 -17.02 13.09
C VAL A 215 -7.50 -16.23 14.17
N ASP A 216 -6.24 -16.61 14.46
CA ASP A 216 -5.39 -15.89 15.42
C ASP A 216 -5.05 -14.48 14.94
N VAL A 217 -4.87 -14.31 13.62
CA VAL A 217 -4.64 -13.01 13.01
C VAL A 217 -5.49 -12.87 11.74
N ALA A 218 -6.36 -11.85 11.70
CA ALA A 218 -7.04 -11.43 10.48
C ALA A 218 -6.41 -10.13 9.98
N VAL A 219 -5.88 -10.16 8.76
CA VAL A 219 -5.33 -8.98 8.09
C VAL A 219 -6.38 -8.38 7.18
N GLU A 220 -6.72 -7.12 7.40
CA GLU A 220 -7.56 -6.33 6.50
C GLU A 220 -6.66 -5.57 5.51
N ALA A 221 -6.69 -5.95 4.24
CA ALA A 221 -5.91 -5.35 3.16
C ALA A 221 -6.76 -4.97 1.92
N VAL A 222 -8.07 -4.83 2.10
CA VAL A 222 -9.03 -4.39 1.07
C VAL A 222 -9.13 -2.87 1.04
N GLY A 223 -9.33 -2.26 2.22
CA GLY A 223 -9.61 -0.84 2.35
C GLY A 223 -11.00 -0.43 1.84
N GLY A 224 -11.15 0.85 1.52
CA GLY A 224 -12.37 1.38 0.89
C GLY A 224 -13.49 1.69 1.87
N ALA A 225 -14.70 1.17 1.62
CA ALA A 225 -15.90 1.52 2.38
C ALA A 225 -16.14 0.69 3.66
N GLY A 226 -15.17 -0.11 4.10
CA GLY A 226 -15.20 -0.80 5.39
C GLY A 226 -15.80 -2.20 5.38
N ALA A 227 -16.31 -2.71 4.26
CA ALA A 227 -16.86 -4.07 4.22
C ALA A 227 -15.79 -5.13 4.52
N GLY A 228 -14.58 -4.97 3.97
CA GLY A 228 -13.45 -5.85 4.25
C GLY A 228 -13.03 -5.84 5.72
N LEU A 229 -13.13 -4.67 6.36
CA LEU A 229 -12.84 -4.52 7.80
C LEU A 229 -13.83 -5.30 8.68
N VAL A 230 -15.13 -5.18 8.39
CA VAL A 230 -16.16 -5.93 9.14
C VAL A 230 -15.95 -7.43 8.97
N GLN A 231 -15.74 -7.90 7.74
CA GLN A 231 -15.43 -9.30 7.47
C GLN A 231 -14.19 -9.78 8.25
N ALA A 232 -13.09 -9.01 8.19
CA ALA A 232 -11.86 -9.37 8.90
C ALA A 232 -12.09 -9.44 10.42
N LEU A 233 -12.84 -8.50 11.00
CA LEU A 233 -13.21 -8.53 12.41
C LEU A 233 -13.99 -9.80 12.77
N ASP A 234 -14.97 -10.18 11.94
CA ASP A 234 -15.86 -11.32 12.22
C ASP A 234 -15.13 -12.68 12.12
N MET A 235 -13.96 -12.71 11.47
CA MET A 235 -13.12 -13.92 11.39
C MET A 235 -12.18 -14.10 12.58
N VAL A 236 -11.93 -13.06 13.40
CA VAL A 236 -10.93 -13.13 14.48
C VAL A 236 -11.41 -14.00 15.64
N ALA A 237 -10.54 -14.90 16.10
CA ALA A 237 -10.76 -15.72 17.29
C ALA A 237 -10.71 -14.91 18.59
N HIS A 238 -11.17 -15.48 19.70
CA HIS A 238 -10.97 -14.91 21.03
C HIS A 238 -9.47 -14.69 21.33
N ASN A 239 -9.13 -13.52 21.84
CA ASN A 239 -7.75 -13.04 22.07
C ASN A 239 -6.89 -12.96 20.80
N GLY A 240 -7.53 -12.94 19.64
CA GLY A 240 -6.85 -12.78 18.36
C GLY A 240 -6.53 -11.31 18.01
N THR A 241 -5.93 -11.14 16.86
CA THR A 241 -5.46 -9.85 16.35
C THR A 241 -6.20 -9.47 15.07
N LEU A 242 -6.76 -8.25 15.04
CA LEU A 242 -7.21 -7.58 13.84
C LEU A 242 -6.10 -6.64 13.36
N ALA A 243 -5.47 -6.94 12.24
CA ALA A 243 -4.36 -6.19 11.66
C ALA A 243 -4.85 -5.32 10.49
N LEU A 244 -4.84 -4.00 10.66
CA LEU A 244 -5.42 -3.02 9.72
C LEU A 244 -4.35 -2.44 8.81
N TYR A 245 -4.36 -2.82 7.54
CA TYR A 245 -3.48 -2.28 6.50
C TYR A 245 -4.24 -1.41 5.49
N GLY A 246 -5.44 -1.81 5.08
CA GLY A 246 -6.25 -1.12 4.10
C GLY A 246 -6.68 0.28 4.56
N ASP A 247 -6.67 1.24 3.65
CA ASP A 247 -7.21 2.58 3.92
C ASP A 247 -8.74 2.57 3.86
N ASN A 248 -9.38 2.53 5.03
CA ASN A 248 -10.83 2.55 5.17
C ASN A 248 -11.30 3.99 5.37
N TYR A 249 -11.68 4.65 4.29
CA TYR A 249 -12.03 6.07 4.26
C TYR A 249 -13.50 6.37 4.64
N ALA A 250 -14.38 5.39 4.60
CA ALA A 250 -15.78 5.59 4.93
C ALA A 250 -16.09 5.32 6.39
N PRO A 251 -16.98 6.11 7.02
CA PRO A 251 -17.44 5.81 8.37
C PRO A 251 -18.28 4.53 8.38
N ILE A 252 -17.96 3.63 9.29
CA ILE A 252 -18.70 2.38 9.49
C ILE A 252 -19.83 2.67 10.49
N LYS A 253 -21.09 2.64 10.03
CA LYS A 253 -22.25 3.02 10.83
C LYS A 253 -22.62 2.00 11.90
N GLU A 254 -22.32 0.72 11.64
CA GLU A 254 -22.67 -0.40 12.53
C GLU A 254 -21.42 -1.19 12.85
N PHE A 255 -20.70 -0.75 13.87
CA PHE A 255 -19.49 -1.41 14.33
C PHE A 255 -19.67 -1.82 15.80
N CYS A 256 -19.61 -3.12 16.08
CA CYS A 256 -19.82 -3.64 17.42
C CYS A 256 -18.52 -3.60 18.24
N PHE A 257 -18.30 -2.52 18.98
CA PHE A 257 -17.16 -2.41 19.90
C PHE A 257 -17.21 -3.41 21.05
N HIS A 258 -18.37 -4.01 21.32
CA HIS A 258 -18.53 -5.01 22.39
C HIS A 258 -17.57 -6.20 22.20
N ARG A 259 -17.36 -6.64 20.95
CA ARG A 259 -16.42 -7.71 20.64
C ARG A 259 -14.98 -7.42 21.08
N PHE A 260 -14.53 -6.18 21.02
CA PHE A 260 -13.17 -5.83 21.48
C PHE A 260 -12.97 -6.07 22.96
N HIS A 261 -14.03 -5.89 23.76
CA HIS A 261 -13.99 -6.13 25.19
C HIS A 261 -14.20 -7.62 25.53
N GLU A 262 -15.27 -8.20 25.01
CA GLU A 262 -15.65 -9.58 25.35
C GLU A 262 -14.69 -10.63 24.77
N ASP A 263 -14.23 -10.40 23.54
CA ASP A 263 -13.33 -11.34 22.86
C ASP A 263 -11.83 -11.03 23.11
N GLY A 264 -11.52 -9.91 23.80
CA GLY A 264 -10.14 -9.56 24.14
C GLY A 264 -9.26 -9.28 22.94
N LEU A 265 -9.82 -8.66 21.89
CA LEU A 265 -9.13 -8.49 20.60
C LEU A 265 -8.00 -7.44 20.69
N ASP A 266 -6.84 -7.77 20.10
CA ASP A 266 -5.79 -6.79 19.79
C ASP A 266 -6.07 -6.17 18.42
N VAL A 267 -5.91 -4.84 18.31
CA VAL A 267 -6.05 -4.11 17.05
C VAL A 267 -4.74 -3.43 16.71
N ARG A 268 -4.14 -3.80 15.57
CA ARG A 268 -2.89 -3.27 15.09
C ARG A 268 -3.08 -2.42 13.85
N ASN A 269 -2.67 -1.16 13.95
CA ASN A 269 -2.56 -0.30 12.78
C ASN A 269 -1.23 -0.55 12.08
N LEU A 270 -1.28 -0.90 10.81
CA LEU A 270 -0.13 -1.26 9.98
C LEU A 270 0.30 -0.12 9.03
N ASN A 271 0.00 1.11 9.35
CA ASN A 271 0.44 2.26 8.55
C ASN A 271 1.91 2.60 8.80
N ALA A 272 2.76 2.39 7.80
CA ALA A 272 4.20 2.68 7.86
C ALA A 272 4.52 4.16 7.58
N VAL A 273 3.67 4.87 6.82
CA VAL A 273 3.90 6.27 6.44
C VAL A 273 3.25 7.20 7.46
N HIS A 274 4.05 8.09 8.03
CA HIS A 274 3.63 9.06 9.03
C HIS A 274 3.84 10.50 8.53
N TYR A 275 3.18 11.45 9.18
CA TYR A 275 3.36 12.88 8.92
C TYR A 275 4.79 13.39 9.23
N THR A 276 5.56 12.66 10.04
CA THR A 276 6.97 12.96 10.30
C THR A 276 7.85 12.15 9.34
N PRO A 277 8.52 12.78 8.36
CA PRO A 277 9.32 12.08 7.35
C PRO A 277 10.36 11.13 7.96
N LEU A 278 11.04 11.53 9.04
CA LEU A 278 12.05 10.71 9.68
C LEU A 278 11.50 9.35 10.15
N ARG A 279 10.30 9.33 10.75
CA ARG A 279 9.68 8.08 11.21
C ARG A 279 9.31 7.16 10.05
N SER A 280 8.79 7.72 8.97
CA SER A 280 8.52 6.95 7.74
C SER A 280 9.80 6.32 7.20
N ILE A 281 10.91 7.07 7.18
CA ILE A 281 12.21 6.58 6.73
C ILE A 281 12.73 5.44 7.62
N GLU A 282 12.58 5.54 8.93
CA GLU A 282 12.96 4.47 9.87
C GLU A 282 12.19 3.18 9.57
N HIS A 283 10.87 3.27 9.36
CA HIS A 283 10.04 2.14 8.99
C HIS A 283 10.43 1.55 7.62
N MET A 284 10.69 2.40 6.63
CA MET A 284 11.14 1.94 5.31
C MET A 284 12.49 1.22 5.38
N ARG A 285 13.43 1.74 6.16
CA ARG A 285 14.73 1.09 6.36
C ARG A 285 14.61 -0.27 7.04
N GLU A 286 13.74 -0.40 8.02
CA GLU A 286 13.43 -1.69 8.64
C GLU A 286 12.86 -2.67 7.63
N ALA A 287 11.86 -2.23 6.85
CA ALA A 287 11.23 -3.02 5.81
C ALA A 287 12.23 -3.49 4.73
N TYR A 288 13.07 -2.57 4.25
CA TYR A 288 14.02 -2.89 3.20
C TYR A 288 15.12 -3.85 3.61
N ARG A 289 15.40 -4.03 4.90
CA ARG A 289 16.31 -5.11 5.37
C ARG A 289 15.80 -6.50 5.00
N VAL A 290 14.49 -6.73 5.03
CA VAL A 290 13.93 -8.03 4.64
C VAL A 290 13.75 -8.15 3.13
N VAL A 291 13.48 -7.04 2.44
CA VAL A 291 13.46 -6.99 0.97
C VAL A 291 14.83 -7.34 0.40
N GLU A 292 15.91 -6.72 0.89
CA GLU A 292 17.30 -7.01 0.46
C GLU A 292 17.71 -8.46 0.70
N ARG A 293 17.16 -9.10 1.72
CA ARG A 293 17.42 -10.51 2.04
C ARG A 293 16.61 -11.50 1.18
N GLY A 294 15.80 -11.01 0.26
CA GLY A 294 14.95 -11.83 -0.62
C GLY A 294 13.91 -12.64 0.14
N VAL A 295 13.37 -12.09 1.23
CA VAL A 295 12.33 -12.78 2.02
C VAL A 295 11.05 -12.96 1.21
N PHE A 296 10.73 -11.99 0.35
CA PHE A 296 9.54 -11.99 -0.50
C PHE A 296 9.87 -12.43 -1.93
N ASP A 297 9.04 -13.30 -2.48
CA ASP A 297 9.03 -13.60 -3.91
C ASP A 297 8.34 -12.43 -4.65
N LEU A 298 9.16 -11.51 -5.16
CA LEU A 298 8.68 -10.36 -5.91
C LEU A 298 8.53 -10.66 -7.41
N ASP A 299 9.22 -11.68 -7.93
CA ASP A 299 9.16 -12.04 -9.34
C ASP A 299 7.74 -12.45 -9.74
N ILE A 300 7.06 -13.22 -8.89
CA ILE A 300 5.67 -13.60 -9.14
C ILE A 300 4.74 -12.37 -9.15
N ILE A 301 5.01 -11.37 -8.30
CA ILE A 301 4.23 -10.14 -8.24
C ILE A 301 4.42 -9.32 -9.51
N PHE A 302 5.67 -9.11 -9.94
CA PHE A 302 5.96 -8.39 -11.19
C PHE A 302 5.41 -9.10 -12.42
N LYS A 303 5.47 -10.43 -12.46
CA LYS A 303 4.91 -11.24 -13.55
C LYS A 303 3.39 -11.03 -13.72
N HIS A 304 2.70 -10.74 -12.63
CA HIS A 304 1.26 -10.47 -12.60
C HIS A 304 0.95 -8.96 -12.50
N SER A 305 1.87 -8.09 -12.89
CA SER A 305 1.67 -6.65 -13.01
C SER A 305 1.48 -6.27 -14.48
N VAL A 306 0.80 -5.14 -14.70
CA VAL A 306 0.62 -4.56 -16.04
C VAL A 306 1.41 -3.27 -16.16
N THR A 307 1.92 -2.99 -17.35
CA THR A 307 2.76 -1.80 -17.60
C THR A 307 2.10 -0.93 -18.65
N TYR A 308 2.07 0.36 -18.38
CA TYR A 308 1.60 1.42 -19.28
C TYR A 308 2.67 2.50 -19.41
N ARG A 309 2.56 3.30 -20.46
CA ARG A 309 3.34 4.52 -20.59
C ARG A 309 2.63 5.68 -19.89
N LEU A 310 3.39 6.70 -19.55
CA LEU A 310 2.88 7.90 -18.87
C LEU A 310 1.77 8.61 -19.65
N ASP A 311 1.86 8.63 -20.98
CA ASP A 311 0.84 9.24 -21.87
C ASP A 311 -0.47 8.42 -21.94
N GLU A 312 -0.45 7.17 -21.51
CA GLU A 312 -1.64 6.30 -21.38
C GLU A 312 -2.36 6.46 -20.03
N LEU A 313 -1.80 7.22 -19.10
CA LEU A 313 -2.32 7.37 -17.74
C LEU A 313 -3.79 7.82 -17.68
N PRO A 314 -4.29 8.75 -18.52
CA PRO A 314 -5.70 9.08 -18.55
C PRO A 314 -6.59 7.87 -18.84
N THR A 315 -6.16 6.98 -19.74
CA THR A 315 -6.89 5.74 -20.08
C THR A 315 -6.90 4.78 -18.90
N VAL A 316 -5.77 4.66 -18.17
CA VAL A 316 -5.67 3.83 -16.96
C VAL A 316 -6.68 4.26 -15.90
N PHE A 317 -6.85 5.56 -15.68
CA PHE A 317 -7.81 6.07 -14.71
C PHE A 317 -9.27 6.08 -15.21
N GLN A 318 -9.50 6.30 -16.51
CA GLN A 318 -10.85 6.34 -17.12
C GLN A 318 -11.45 4.95 -17.29
N ASN A 319 -10.66 3.96 -17.72
CA ASN A 319 -11.13 2.60 -17.97
C ASN A 319 -11.31 1.76 -16.71
N GLU A 320 -11.48 2.42 -15.58
CA GLU A 320 -11.61 1.81 -14.27
C GLU A 320 -10.43 0.88 -13.96
N THR A 321 -9.53 1.36 -13.17
CA THR A 321 -8.54 0.53 -12.50
C THR A 321 -9.16 -0.73 -11.88
N ALA A 322 -10.45 -0.72 -11.54
CA ALA A 322 -11.24 -1.89 -11.20
C ALA A 322 -11.21 -2.99 -12.28
N HIS A 323 -11.21 -2.63 -13.57
CA HIS A 323 -11.16 -3.62 -14.63
C HIS A 323 -9.82 -4.34 -14.69
N LEU A 324 -8.71 -3.62 -14.50
CA LEU A 324 -7.37 -4.21 -14.45
C LEU A 324 -7.18 -5.10 -13.21
N GLU A 325 -7.73 -4.70 -12.08
CA GLU A 325 -7.73 -5.53 -10.87
C GLU A 325 -8.64 -6.75 -11.02
N GLN A 326 -9.78 -6.63 -11.68
CA GLN A 326 -10.65 -7.77 -12.01
C GLN A 326 -9.96 -8.76 -12.94
N GLN A 327 -9.01 -8.32 -13.78
CA GLN A 327 -8.18 -9.19 -14.61
C GLN A 327 -7.01 -9.85 -13.84
N GLY A 328 -6.90 -9.61 -12.54
CA GLY A 328 -5.86 -10.23 -11.70
C GLY A 328 -4.52 -9.51 -11.67
N SER A 329 -4.43 -8.30 -12.20
CA SER A 329 -3.22 -7.49 -12.05
C SER A 329 -2.98 -7.14 -10.59
N LEU A 330 -1.77 -7.40 -10.10
CA LEU A 330 -1.35 -7.07 -8.74
C LEU A 330 -0.88 -5.62 -8.62
N LYS A 331 -0.27 -5.07 -9.67
CA LYS A 331 0.24 -3.69 -9.70
C LYS A 331 0.17 -3.11 -11.10
N THR A 332 -0.14 -1.84 -11.19
CA THR A 332 -0.06 -1.08 -12.44
C THR A 332 1.21 -0.24 -12.43
N ILE A 333 2.13 -0.54 -13.33
CA ILE A 333 3.41 0.13 -13.50
C ILE A 333 3.29 1.19 -14.58
N ILE A 334 3.87 2.36 -14.35
CA ILE A 334 3.88 3.49 -15.29
C ILE A 334 5.33 3.79 -15.65
N LEU A 335 5.62 3.75 -16.94
CA LEU A 335 6.92 4.12 -17.51
C LEU A 335 6.82 5.51 -18.17
N PRO A 336 7.84 6.37 -17.99
CA PRO A 336 7.91 7.66 -18.66
C PRO A 336 7.97 7.57 -20.18
#